data_90d018912ba33348b95a2c959a2ded9b
#
_entry.id   90d018912ba33348b95a2c959a2ded9b
#
_cell.length_a   1.000
_cell.length_b   1.000
_cell.length_c   1.000
_cell.angle_alpha   90.00
_cell.angle_beta   90.00
_cell.angle_gamma   90.00
#
_symmetry.space_group_name_H-M   'P 1'
#
loop_
_entity.id
_entity.type
_entity.pdbx_description
1 polymer ?
#
loop_
_entity_poly.entity_id
_entity_poly.type
_entity_poly.pdbx_seq_one_letter_code
_entity_poly.pdbx_strand_id
1 'polypeptide(L)'
;MSALTSVVELYPLLLPELPNCPTPLLLQVLQQTIRDFCVQSDLWRETLTMNVVADQADYTLAPTDTSSQVQRVVSVSISDVEQLQRYITFNPTNSKITLDDDIIPTAAETNGLDVVISLCPHIGYPTTTFNAGMLNRWAEAFCMGAKARLMLMPQKDWSNGQLGMMYMQQFLTQVALARREVWTGYKNGTMSVAPRTW
;
A
#
# COMPACT_ATOMS: atom_id res chain seq x y z
N MET A 1 -3.80 14.36 11.00
CA MET A 1 -2.48 14.27 10.34
C MET A 1 -1.76 13.06 10.93
N SER A 2 -1.43 12.07 10.10
CA SER A 2 -0.61 10.92 10.55
C SER A 2 0.83 11.40 10.79
N ALA A 3 1.42 11.02 11.92
CA ALA A 3 2.83 11.28 12.18
C ALA A 3 3.69 10.53 11.15
N LEU A 4 4.75 11.17 10.66
CA LEU A 4 5.74 10.55 9.77
C LEU A 4 6.94 10.08 10.59
N THR A 5 7.44 8.89 10.27
CA THR A 5 8.61 8.28 10.91
C THR A 5 9.62 7.86 9.85
N SER A 6 10.91 7.98 10.18
CA SER A 6 11.99 7.62 9.26
C SER A 6 12.24 6.12 9.23
N VAL A 7 12.43 5.55 8.03
CA VAL A 7 12.84 4.13 7.87
C VAL A 7 14.22 3.84 8.50
N VAL A 8 15.01 4.86 8.77
CA VAL A 8 16.30 4.72 9.46
C VAL A 8 16.15 4.14 10.86
N GLU A 9 14.98 4.31 11.49
CA GLU A 9 14.65 3.72 12.78
C GLU A 9 14.61 2.18 12.75
N LEU A 10 14.51 1.56 11.56
CA LEU A 10 14.57 0.12 11.37
C LEU A 10 16.00 -0.44 11.28
N TYR A 11 17.02 0.41 11.13
CA TYR A 11 18.43 -0.03 11.00
C TYR A 11 18.93 -0.86 12.17
N PRO A 12 18.64 -0.52 13.44
CA PRO A 12 19.08 -1.33 14.58
C PRO A 12 18.57 -2.78 14.53
N LEU A 13 17.46 -3.04 13.83
CA LEU A 13 16.88 -4.38 13.66
C LEU A 13 17.53 -5.16 12.50
N LEU A 14 18.27 -4.48 11.63
CA LEU A 14 18.86 -5.05 10.42
C LEU A 14 20.37 -5.26 10.54
N LEU A 15 21.09 -4.27 11.06
CA LEU A 15 22.54 -4.25 11.10
C LEU A 15 23.20 -5.44 11.81
N PRO A 16 22.65 -6.00 12.91
CA PRO A 16 23.28 -7.13 13.58
C PRO A 16 23.41 -8.38 12.71
N GLU A 17 22.52 -8.56 11.74
CA GLU A 17 22.53 -9.74 10.86
C GLU A 17 23.12 -9.45 9.46
N LEU A 18 23.44 -8.20 9.17
CA LEU A 18 23.93 -7.74 7.86
C LEU A 18 25.28 -7.01 8.02
N PRO A 19 26.33 -7.68 8.49
CA PRO A 19 27.62 -7.06 8.73
C PRO A 19 28.18 -6.46 7.44
N ASN A 20 28.78 -5.27 7.53
CA ASN A 20 29.40 -4.54 6.41
C ASN A 20 28.43 -4.16 5.25
N CYS A 21 27.10 -4.25 5.45
CA CYS A 21 26.14 -3.82 4.44
C CYS A 21 26.17 -2.28 4.31
N PRO A 22 26.40 -1.71 3.12
CA PRO A 22 26.40 -0.27 2.92
C PRO A 22 25.04 0.35 3.23
N THR A 23 25.02 1.41 4.05
CA THR A 23 23.79 2.11 4.43
C THR A 23 22.91 2.56 3.24
N PRO A 24 23.47 3.07 2.12
CA PRO A 24 22.68 3.44 0.97
C PRO A 24 21.94 2.25 0.34
N LEU A 25 22.60 1.08 0.28
CA LEU A 25 21.97 -0.15 -0.23
C LEU A 25 20.87 -0.62 0.70
N LEU A 26 21.12 -0.56 2.03
CA LEU A 26 20.12 -0.92 3.03
C LEU A 26 18.87 -0.05 2.90
N LEU A 27 19.04 1.27 2.75
CA LEU A 27 17.93 2.21 2.54
C LEU A 27 17.13 1.88 1.28
N GLN A 28 17.83 1.67 0.16
CA GLN A 28 17.20 1.35 -1.12
C GLN A 28 16.37 0.06 -1.03
N VAL A 29 16.92 -0.99 -0.42
CA VAL A 29 16.23 -2.29 -0.29
C VAL A 29 15.04 -2.18 0.66
N LEU A 30 15.16 -1.40 1.75
CA LEU A 30 14.03 -1.12 2.65
C LEU A 30 12.89 -0.40 1.93
N GLN A 31 13.18 0.68 1.21
CA GLN A 31 12.19 1.43 0.44
C GLN A 31 11.46 0.53 -0.58
N GLN A 32 12.23 -0.29 -1.30
CA GLN A 32 11.66 -1.25 -2.23
C GLN A 32 10.80 -2.30 -1.53
N THR A 33 11.23 -2.77 -0.36
CA THR A 33 10.47 -3.75 0.43
C THR A 33 9.14 -3.17 0.93
N ILE A 34 9.14 -1.93 1.45
CA ILE A 34 7.93 -1.23 1.88
C ILE A 34 6.98 -1.03 0.70
N ARG A 35 7.53 -0.63 -0.45
CA ARG A 35 6.73 -0.49 -1.67
C ARG A 35 6.04 -1.80 -2.05
N ASP A 36 6.80 -2.91 -2.12
CA ASP A 36 6.24 -4.20 -2.52
C ASP A 36 5.24 -4.73 -1.50
N PHE A 37 5.45 -4.45 -0.22
CA PHE A 37 4.50 -4.75 0.83
C PHE A 37 3.18 -4.00 0.62
N CYS A 38 3.22 -2.68 0.38
CA CYS A 38 2.03 -1.87 0.10
C CYS A 38 1.31 -2.35 -1.16
N VAL A 39 2.06 -2.64 -2.23
CA VAL A 39 1.51 -3.13 -3.51
C VAL A 39 0.77 -4.45 -3.35
N GLN A 40 1.31 -5.38 -2.56
CA GLN A 40 0.73 -6.71 -2.40
C GLN A 40 -0.37 -6.79 -1.34
N SER A 41 -0.32 -5.96 -0.30
CA SER A 41 -1.28 -5.99 0.81
C SER A 41 -2.43 -5.00 0.65
N ASP A 42 -2.29 -3.94 -0.18
CA ASP A 42 -3.20 -2.79 -0.25
C ASP A 42 -3.37 -2.09 1.11
N LEU A 43 -2.35 -2.16 1.95
CA LEU A 43 -2.43 -1.66 3.32
C LEU A 43 -2.56 -0.14 3.39
N TRP A 44 -1.87 0.57 2.49
CA TRP A 44 -1.91 2.02 2.47
C TRP A 44 -3.07 2.49 1.60
N ARG A 45 -4.17 2.84 2.26
CA ARG A 45 -5.39 3.35 1.61
C ARG A 45 -5.67 4.77 2.04
N GLU A 46 -6.23 5.53 1.11
CA GLU A 46 -6.74 6.88 1.34
C GLU A 46 -8.09 7.02 0.65
N THR A 47 -8.99 7.78 1.28
CA THR A 47 -10.25 8.19 0.67
C THR A 47 -10.11 9.63 0.22
N LEU A 48 -10.29 9.86 -1.07
CA LEU A 48 -10.30 11.19 -1.66
C LEU A 48 -11.75 11.61 -1.87
N THR A 49 -12.16 12.68 -1.20
CA THR A 49 -13.49 13.27 -1.39
C THR A 49 -13.37 14.45 -2.35
N MET A 50 -14.10 14.42 -3.44
CA MET A 50 -14.07 15.41 -4.51
C MET A 50 -15.47 15.91 -4.83
N ASN A 51 -15.54 17.10 -5.44
CA ASN A 51 -16.80 17.62 -5.93
C ASN A 51 -17.19 16.91 -7.23
N VAL A 52 -18.44 16.54 -7.32
CA VAL A 52 -19.06 16.08 -8.57
C VAL A 52 -19.35 17.29 -9.45
N VAL A 53 -18.95 17.20 -10.71
CA VAL A 53 -19.27 18.19 -11.74
C VAL A 53 -20.23 17.56 -12.74
N ALA A 54 -21.32 18.25 -13.07
CA ALA A 54 -22.30 17.74 -14.03
C ALA A 54 -21.62 17.46 -15.38
N ASP A 55 -21.98 16.35 -15.99
CA ASP A 55 -21.50 15.90 -17.32
C ASP A 55 -19.97 15.71 -17.43
N GLN A 56 -19.28 15.57 -16.26
CA GLN A 56 -17.84 15.31 -16.23
C GLN A 56 -17.57 13.83 -15.97
N ALA A 57 -16.86 13.19 -16.92
CA ALA A 57 -16.43 11.79 -16.80
C ALA A 57 -15.08 11.64 -16.10
N ASP A 58 -14.21 12.62 -16.20
CA ASP A 58 -12.79 12.52 -15.87
C ASP A 58 -12.41 13.25 -14.58
N TYR A 59 -11.82 12.53 -13.62
CA TYR A 59 -11.35 13.08 -12.35
C TYR A 59 -9.89 12.71 -12.09
N THR A 60 -9.09 13.71 -11.67
CA THR A 60 -7.67 13.49 -11.32
C THR A 60 -7.56 13.17 -9.83
N LEU A 61 -6.90 12.06 -9.51
CA LEU A 61 -6.66 11.61 -8.15
C LEU A 61 -5.35 12.22 -7.64
N ALA A 62 -5.41 13.08 -6.64
CA ALA A 62 -4.25 13.69 -6.01
C ALA A 62 -4.15 13.19 -4.56
N PRO A 63 -3.24 12.24 -4.26
CA PRO A 63 -3.00 11.80 -2.89
C PRO A 63 -2.56 12.96 -2.00
N THR A 64 -2.94 12.92 -0.73
CA THR A 64 -2.50 13.92 0.26
C THR A 64 -0.99 13.87 0.48
N ASP A 65 -0.41 12.69 0.42
CA ASP A 65 1.04 12.51 0.50
C ASP A 65 1.68 12.49 -0.89
N THR A 66 2.39 13.54 -1.23
CA THR A 66 3.08 13.70 -2.53
C THR A 66 4.23 12.70 -2.75
N SER A 67 4.69 12.02 -1.69
CA SER A 67 5.68 10.94 -1.79
C SER A 67 5.10 9.59 -2.21
N SER A 68 3.77 9.52 -2.25
CA SER A 68 3.01 8.33 -2.67
C SER A 68 2.52 8.46 -4.11
N GLN A 69 2.24 7.32 -4.72
CA GLN A 69 1.56 7.23 -6.01
C GLN A 69 0.34 6.33 -5.89
N VAL A 70 -0.69 6.67 -6.64
CA VAL A 70 -1.89 5.83 -6.77
C VAL A 70 -1.52 4.56 -7.52
N GLN A 71 -1.73 3.43 -6.89
CA GLN A 71 -1.50 2.13 -7.50
C GLN A 71 -2.76 1.62 -8.20
N ARG A 72 -3.88 1.70 -7.50
CA ARG A 72 -5.19 1.28 -8.02
C ARG A 72 -6.32 1.97 -7.29
N VAL A 73 -7.47 2.00 -7.90
CA VAL A 73 -8.74 2.38 -7.29
C VAL A 73 -9.37 1.15 -6.65
N VAL A 74 -9.79 1.27 -5.40
CA VAL A 74 -10.42 0.17 -4.63
C VAL A 74 -11.93 0.24 -4.77
N SER A 75 -12.52 1.41 -4.53
CA SER A 75 -13.95 1.67 -4.73
C SER A 75 -14.19 3.13 -5.09
N VAL A 76 -15.31 3.40 -5.72
CA VAL A 76 -15.81 4.75 -6.05
C VAL A 76 -17.25 4.81 -5.61
N SER A 77 -17.63 5.85 -4.89
CA SER A 77 -19.01 6.15 -4.52
C SER A 77 -19.41 7.51 -5.08
N ILE A 78 -20.58 7.60 -5.65
CA ILE A 78 -21.18 8.85 -6.13
C ILE A 78 -22.44 9.08 -5.33
N SER A 79 -22.54 10.21 -4.64
CA SER A 79 -23.68 10.54 -3.77
C SER A 79 -24.01 9.40 -2.78
N ASP A 80 -22.98 8.86 -2.11
CA ASP A 80 -23.02 7.73 -1.17
C ASP A 80 -23.42 6.37 -1.80
N VAL A 81 -23.52 6.28 -3.12
CA VAL A 81 -23.83 5.04 -3.83
C VAL A 81 -22.54 4.45 -4.42
N GLU A 82 -22.15 3.27 -3.94
CA GLU A 82 -20.97 2.57 -4.47
C GLU A 82 -21.17 2.13 -5.91
N GLN A 83 -20.24 2.48 -6.78
CA GLN A 83 -20.28 2.14 -8.19
C GLN A 83 -19.52 0.84 -8.47
N LEU A 84 -20.02 0.07 -9.44
CA LEU A 84 -19.35 -1.16 -9.86
C LEU A 84 -18.05 -0.83 -10.61
N GLN A 85 -16.97 -1.53 -10.30
CA GLN A 85 -15.64 -1.31 -10.91
C GLN A 85 -15.63 -1.40 -12.45
N ARG A 86 -16.57 -2.12 -13.06
CA ARG A 86 -16.69 -2.23 -14.52
C ARG A 86 -17.01 -0.90 -15.23
N TYR A 87 -17.57 0.06 -14.49
CA TYR A 87 -17.91 1.39 -15.00
C TYR A 87 -16.82 2.44 -14.75
N ILE A 88 -15.66 2.00 -14.23
CA ILE A 88 -14.58 2.90 -13.83
C ILE A 88 -13.28 2.45 -14.50
N THR A 89 -12.70 3.32 -15.29
CA THR A 89 -11.38 3.09 -15.88
C THR A 89 -10.34 3.93 -15.13
N PHE A 90 -9.29 3.30 -14.63
CA PHE A 90 -8.18 3.98 -13.97
C PHE A 90 -6.94 3.97 -14.86
N ASN A 91 -6.36 5.15 -15.09
CA ASN A 91 -5.10 5.33 -15.79
C ASN A 91 -3.99 5.65 -14.78
N PRO A 92 -3.05 4.72 -14.49
CA PRO A 92 -2.00 4.93 -13.51
C PRO A 92 -0.94 5.95 -13.94
N THR A 93 -0.82 6.23 -15.24
CA THR A 93 0.21 7.14 -15.75
C THR A 93 -0.06 8.60 -15.36
N ASN A 94 -1.31 8.99 -15.33
CA ASN A 94 -1.73 10.36 -14.98
C ASN A 94 -2.60 10.42 -13.72
N SER A 95 -2.71 9.30 -12.99
CA SER A 95 -3.54 9.16 -11.78
C SER A 95 -4.98 9.65 -12.00
N LYS A 96 -5.59 9.27 -13.12
CA LYS A 96 -6.91 9.72 -13.55
C LYS A 96 -7.89 8.57 -13.56
N ILE A 97 -9.10 8.81 -13.07
CA ILE A 97 -10.25 7.93 -13.30
C ILE A 97 -11.16 8.52 -14.35
N THR A 98 -11.74 7.65 -15.16
CA THR A 98 -12.78 7.97 -16.14
C THR A 98 -14.01 7.14 -15.80
N LEU A 99 -15.14 7.82 -15.62
CA LEU A 99 -16.45 7.20 -15.40
C LEU A 99 -17.05 6.82 -16.75
N ASP A 100 -17.74 5.69 -16.80
CA ASP A 100 -18.51 5.26 -17.97
C ASP A 100 -19.75 6.14 -18.14
N ASP A 101 -20.20 6.30 -19.38
CA ASP A 101 -21.37 7.14 -19.73
C ASP A 101 -22.63 6.82 -18.93
N ASP A 102 -22.78 5.56 -18.50
CA ASP A 102 -23.94 5.10 -17.72
C ASP A 102 -23.99 5.66 -16.29
N ILE A 103 -22.85 6.14 -15.75
CA ILE A 103 -22.73 6.62 -14.37
C ILE A 103 -22.25 8.07 -14.24
N ILE A 104 -22.11 8.79 -15.37
CA ILE A 104 -21.76 10.21 -15.34
C ILE A 104 -22.87 10.99 -14.62
N PRO A 105 -22.53 11.76 -13.56
CA PRO A 105 -23.50 12.54 -12.84
C PRO A 105 -24.10 13.66 -13.71
N THR A 106 -25.40 13.79 -13.72
CA THR A 106 -26.12 14.87 -14.44
C THR A 106 -26.26 16.16 -13.63
N ALA A 107 -25.97 16.09 -12.33
CA ALA A 107 -26.02 17.26 -11.42
C ALA A 107 -24.72 17.41 -10.67
N ALA A 108 -24.33 18.66 -10.42
CA ALA A 108 -23.16 18.97 -9.59
C ALA A 108 -23.47 18.80 -8.11
N GLU A 109 -22.55 18.22 -7.35
CA GLU A 109 -22.67 18.01 -5.91
C GLU A 109 -21.34 18.29 -5.20
N THR A 110 -21.40 19.00 -4.09
CA THR A 110 -20.21 19.25 -3.26
C THR A 110 -19.88 18.00 -2.44
N ASN A 111 -18.62 17.54 -2.54
CA ASN A 111 -18.16 16.31 -1.87
C ASN A 111 -18.98 15.06 -2.21
N GLY A 112 -19.60 15.01 -3.38
CA GLY A 112 -20.44 13.90 -3.80
C GLY A 112 -19.66 12.71 -4.43
N LEU A 113 -18.34 12.81 -4.60
CA LEU A 113 -17.51 11.76 -5.17
C LEU A 113 -16.44 11.31 -4.16
N ASP A 114 -16.60 10.11 -3.63
CA ASP A 114 -15.61 9.48 -2.77
C ASP A 114 -14.87 8.37 -3.52
N VAL A 115 -13.56 8.48 -3.59
CA VAL A 115 -12.68 7.50 -4.23
C VAL A 115 -11.72 6.91 -3.21
N VAL A 116 -11.85 5.63 -2.93
CA VAL A 116 -10.89 4.89 -2.11
C VAL A 116 -9.77 4.39 -3.02
N ILE A 117 -8.57 4.87 -2.74
CA ILE A 117 -7.36 4.53 -3.50
C ILE A 117 -6.39 3.71 -2.66
N SER A 118 -5.68 2.79 -3.32
CA SER A 118 -4.52 2.11 -2.76
C SER A 118 -3.26 2.83 -3.21
N LEU A 119 -2.39 3.12 -2.24
CA LEU A 119 -1.16 3.88 -2.42
C LEU A 119 0.07 3.00 -2.26
N CYS A 120 1.15 3.39 -2.92
CA CYS A 120 2.47 2.86 -2.65
C CYS A 120 3.52 3.99 -2.74
N PRO A 121 4.70 3.84 -2.10
CA PRO A 121 5.78 4.81 -2.23
C PRO A 121 6.19 5.03 -3.69
N HIS A 122 6.43 6.28 -4.07
CA HIS A 122 6.86 6.61 -5.43
C HIS A 122 8.29 6.13 -5.70
N ILE A 123 8.56 5.55 -6.88
CA ILE A 123 9.92 5.17 -7.30
C ILE A 123 10.72 6.44 -7.59
N GLY A 124 11.92 6.51 -7.01
CA GLY A 124 12.84 7.64 -7.27
C GLY A 124 12.66 8.84 -6.33
N TYR A 125 11.65 8.85 -5.48
CA TYR A 125 11.60 9.79 -4.36
C TYR A 125 12.51 9.27 -3.24
N PRO A 126 13.48 10.02 -2.76
CA PRO A 126 14.32 9.63 -1.62
C PRO A 126 13.53 9.77 -0.32
N THR A 127 12.32 9.25 -0.29
CA THR A 127 11.45 9.36 0.89
C THR A 127 11.99 8.44 1.96
N THR A 128 12.56 9.03 2.97
CA THR A 128 12.99 8.31 4.18
C THR A 128 11.90 8.24 5.23
N THR A 129 10.77 8.95 5.02
CA THR A 129 9.70 9.08 6.00
C THR A 129 8.40 8.47 5.47
N PHE A 130 7.72 7.71 6.31
CA PHE A 130 6.46 7.06 6.03
C PHE A 130 5.50 7.22 7.21
N ASN A 131 4.25 6.86 7.02
CA ASN A 131 3.25 6.81 8.07
C ASN A 131 3.76 6.00 9.27
N ALA A 132 3.89 6.65 10.44
CA ALA A 132 4.43 6.03 11.65
C ALA A 132 3.62 4.82 12.11
N GLY A 133 2.29 4.88 11.99
CA GLY A 133 1.40 3.76 12.35
C GLY A 133 1.68 2.52 11.50
N MET A 134 1.91 2.69 10.20
CA MET A 134 2.27 1.60 9.29
C MET A 134 3.67 1.05 9.62
N LEU A 135 4.67 1.93 9.78
CA LEU A 135 6.04 1.52 10.08
C LEU A 135 6.13 0.76 11.40
N ASN A 136 5.52 1.28 12.46
CA ASN A 136 5.58 0.65 13.78
C ASN A 136 4.86 -0.71 13.80
N ARG A 137 3.71 -0.80 13.15
CA ARG A 137 2.92 -2.04 13.13
C ARG A 137 3.59 -3.16 12.33
N TRP A 138 4.23 -2.82 11.21
CA TRP A 138 4.80 -3.79 10.26
C TRP A 138 6.33 -3.75 10.20
N ALA A 139 6.98 -3.16 11.21
CA ALA A 139 8.43 -3.04 11.30
C ALA A 139 9.16 -4.37 11.06
N GLU A 140 8.72 -5.43 11.74
CA GLU A 140 9.30 -6.76 11.58
C GLU A 140 9.13 -7.30 10.16
N ALA A 141 7.96 -7.11 9.54
CA ALA A 141 7.72 -7.55 8.17
C ALA A 141 8.66 -6.84 7.18
N PHE A 142 8.84 -5.54 7.33
CA PHE A 142 9.78 -4.78 6.50
C PHE A 142 11.22 -5.23 6.70
N CYS A 143 11.62 -5.49 7.94
CA CYS A 143 12.94 -6.03 8.24
C CYS A 143 13.15 -7.43 7.65
N MET A 144 12.18 -8.33 7.76
CA MET A 144 12.24 -9.67 7.16
C MET A 144 12.38 -9.59 5.65
N GLY A 145 11.58 -8.77 4.97
CA GLY A 145 11.68 -8.60 3.52
C GLY A 145 12.99 -7.98 3.05
N ALA A 146 13.53 -7.02 3.80
CA ALA A 146 14.84 -6.42 3.51
C ALA A 146 15.99 -7.42 3.73
N LYS A 147 15.98 -8.15 4.88
CA LYS A 147 16.96 -9.23 5.16
C LYS A 147 16.94 -10.29 4.08
N ALA A 148 15.75 -10.74 3.68
CA ALA A 148 15.58 -11.73 2.64
C ALA A 148 16.29 -11.31 1.33
N ARG A 149 16.06 -10.10 0.87
CA ARG A 149 16.64 -9.59 -0.38
C ARG A 149 18.14 -9.39 -0.29
N LEU A 150 18.63 -8.86 0.82
CA LEU A 150 20.05 -8.63 1.03
C LEU A 150 20.81 -9.95 1.15
N MET A 151 20.32 -10.93 1.93
CA MET A 151 20.96 -12.22 2.13
C MET A 151 20.94 -13.10 0.87
N LEU A 152 20.00 -12.89 -0.04
CA LEU A 152 19.97 -13.56 -1.34
C LEU A 152 20.93 -12.97 -2.38
N MET A 153 21.55 -11.80 -2.09
CA MET A 153 22.59 -11.26 -2.98
C MET A 153 23.83 -12.13 -2.93
N PRO A 154 24.32 -12.67 -4.08
CA PRO A 154 25.47 -13.54 -4.10
C PRO A 154 26.78 -12.77 -3.79
N GLN A 155 27.77 -13.48 -3.24
CA GLN A 155 29.15 -13.00 -3.05
C GLN A 155 29.26 -11.73 -2.19
N LYS A 156 28.45 -11.62 -1.16
CA LYS A 156 28.54 -10.55 -0.15
C LYS A 156 28.81 -11.15 1.23
N ASP A 157 29.43 -10.38 2.12
CA ASP A 157 29.74 -10.81 3.49
C ASP A 157 28.48 -11.20 4.27
N TRP A 158 27.35 -10.62 3.91
CA TRP A 158 26.02 -10.88 4.50
C TRP A 158 25.20 -11.92 3.71
N SER A 159 25.77 -12.57 2.69
CA SER A 159 25.05 -13.56 1.89
C SER A 159 24.77 -14.83 2.68
N ASN A 160 23.50 -15.20 2.78
CA ASN A 160 23.04 -16.46 3.35
C ASN A 160 21.75 -16.91 2.65
N GLY A 161 21.87 -17.73 1.64
CA GLY A 161 20.73 -18.14 0.82
C GLY A 161 19.65 -18.88 1.58
N GLN A 162 20.02 -19.73 2.56
CA GLN A 162 19.07 -20.49 3.35
C GLN A 162 18.25 -19.57 4.27
N LEU A 163 18.93 -18.68 4.97
CA LEU A 163 18.28 -17.70 5.87
C LEU A 163 17.44 -16.70 5.07
N GLY A 164 17.96 -16.26 3.90
CA GLY A 164 17.24 -15.36 3.01
C GLY A 164 15.92 -15.95 2.52
N MET A 165 15.91 -17.24 2.16
CA MET A 165 14.67 -17.94 1.76
C MET A 165 13.67 -18.06 2.92
N MET A 166 14.14 -18.34 4.15
CA MET A 166 13.31 -18.38 5.33
C MET A 166 12.65 -17.02 5.61
N TYR A 167 13.42 -15.94 5.57
CA TYR A 167 12.90 -14.58 5.76
C TYR A 167 11.91 -14.19 4.64
N MET A 168 12.15 -14.64 3.41
CA MET A 168 11.20 -14.41 2.32
C MET A 168 9.85 -15.06 2.57
N GLN A 169 9.82 -16.29 3.06
CA GLN A 169 8.58 -16.99 3.41
C GLN A 169 7.83 -16.27 4.55
N GLN A 170 8.56 -15.82 5.57
CA GLN A 170 7.98 -15.06 6.68
C GLN A 170 7.41 -13.71 6.19
N PHE A 171 8.15 -13.01 5.34
CA PHE A 171 7.67 -11.76 4.71
C PHE A 171 6.36 -11.96 3.96
N LEU A 172 6.27 -12.98 3.11
CA LEU A 172 5.05 -13.29 2.36
C LEU A 172 3.87 -13.65 3.27
N THR A 173 4.14 -14.33 4.39
CA THR A 173 3.12 -14.60 5.41
C THR A 173 2.60 -13.30 6.03
N GLN A 174 3.49 -12.34 6.35
CA GLN A 174 3.09 -11.04 6.89
C GLN A 174 2.30 -10.22 5.87
N VAL A 175 2.68 -10.24 4.59
CA VAL A 175 1.91 -9.62 3.50
C VAL A 175 0.48 -10.19 3.45
N ALA A 176 0.34 -11.52 3.54
CA ALA A 176 -0.99 -12.15 3.53
C ALA A 176 -1.83 -11.77 4.77
N LEU A 177 -1.20 -11.63 5.94
CA LEU A 177 -1.87 -11.15 7.15
C LEU A 177 -2.33 -9.70 7.01
N ALA A 178 -1.47 -8.81 6.50
CA ALA A 178 -1.80 -7.42 6.25
C ALA A 178 -2.97 -7.30 5.26
N ARG A 179 -2.93 -8.05 4.17
CA ARG A 179 -4.01 -8.09 3.19
C ARG A 179 -5.33 -8.54 3.82
N ARG A 180 -5.30 -9.58 4.65
CA ARG A 180 -6.50 -10.05 5.36
C ARG A 180 -7.05 -8.96 6.29
N GLU A 181 -6.22 -8.25 7.05
CA GLU A 181 -6.67 -7.16 7.93
C GLU A 181 -7.36 -6.04 7.15
N VAL A 182 -6.82 -5.67 6.00
CA VAL A 182 -7.43 -4.67 5.11
C VAL A 182 -8.82 -5.09 4.63
N TRP A 183 -9.01 -6.38 4.32
CA TRP A 183 -10.30 -6.92 3.87
C TRP A 183 -11.31 -7.07 5.01
N THR A 184 -10.86 -7.43 6.21
CA THR A 184 -11.74 -7.64 7.37
C THR A 184 -12.00 -6.37 8.19
N GLY A 185 -11.32 -5.26 7.86
CA GLY A 185 -11.53 -3.96 8.50
C GLY A 185 -11.19 -3.94 9.98
N TYR A 186 -10.05 -4.51 10.40
CA TYR A 186 -9.59 -4.57 11.81
C TYR A 186 -10.60 -5.19 12.80
N LYS A 187 -11.64 -5.81 12.32
CA LYS A 187 -12.61 -6.49 13.19
C LYS A 187 -12.00 -7.81 13.63
N ASN A 188 -11.66 -7.92 14.92
CA ASN A 188 -11.42 -9.20 15.60
C ASN A 188 -12.75 -9.97 15.76
N GLY A 189 -13.52 -10.07 14.71
CA GLY A 189 -14.75 -10.83 14.67
C GLY A 189 -14.44 -12.29 14.36
N THR A 190 -14.77 -13.18 15.25
CA THR A 190 -14.91 -14.61 14.93
C THR A 190 -15.85 -14.72 13.74
N MET A 191 -15.36 -15.26 12.62
CA MET A 191 -16.25 -15.59 11.48
C MET A 191 -17.16 -16.72 11.96
N SER A 192 -18.38 -16.41 12.39
CA SER A 192 -19.40 -17.41 12.60
C SER A 192 -19.94 -17.82 11.24
N VAL A 193 -19.53 -18.96 10.75
CA VAL A 193 -20.19 -19.60 9.62
C VAL A 193 -21.49 -20.19 10.16
N ALA A 194 -22.62 -19.55 9.87
CA ALA A 194 -23.91 -20.17 10.12
C ALA A 194 -24.04 -21.40 9.21
N PRO A 195 -24.25 -22.60 9.75
CA PRO A 195 -24.49 -23.77 8.91
C PRO A 195 -25.78 -23.55 8.09
N ARG A 196 -25.69 -23.70 6.78
CA ARG A 196 -26.88 -23.78 5.91
C ARG A 196 -27.60 -25.07 6.28
N THR A 197 -28.76 -24.97 6.91
CA THR A 197 -29.74 -26.07 7.01
C THR A 197 -30.37 -26.23 5.63
N TRP A 198 -30.24 -27.42 5.06
CA TRP A 198 -30.88 -27.88 3.81
C TRP A 198 -32.34 -28.21 4.08
#